data_d6cbbc63829428f30efc12b038168f79
#
_entry.id   d6cbbc63829428f30efc12b038168f79
#
_cell.length_a   1.000
_cell.length_b   1.000
_cell.length_c   1.000
_cell.angle_alpha   90.00
_cell.angle_beta   90.00
_cell.angle_gamma   90.00
#
_symmetry.space_group_name_H-M   'P 1'
#
loop_
_entity.id
_entity.type
_entity.pdbx_description
1 polymer ?
#
loop_
_entity_poly.entity_id
_entity_poly.type
_entity_poly.pdbx_seq_one_letter_code
_entity_poly.pdbx_strand_id
1 'polypeptide(L)'
;MPARPQPTDPIMNQPLPPAADFAPAALSSRLPKVGTTIFSIMSALALEKNAVNLGQGFPDFDCDPALIDTVTAAMQGGLNQYPPMPGIAPLREAIARKVADLYGHKYNPASEITVTAGATQGLLTAILCSVHPGDEVIVIEPAYDSYVPAIELAGGVPVCVQMELGPRGYAVPWGTLAAAVTPKTRMIIINSPHNPTGSTLSKQDLLALAEIVRGTGILLISDEVYEHMVFDGLAHESVCRHPELAARAFIVSSFGKTYHVTGWKVGYVAAPAALMAEFRKVHQFNVFTVNTPVQHGLANYMRNPAPYLELPAFYQRKRDLFRDGLKNSRFKLLPSDGTYFQCVDYSAISALNEAEFSQFLTAEIGVAAIPVSAFYQRPEESGIVRFCFAKKDETLQAALQALSRA
;
A
#
# COMPACT_ATOMS: atom_id res chain seq x y z
N MET A 1 -53.38 5.81 -44.96
CA MET A 1 -52.13 5.05 -44.66
C MET A 1 -52.45 3.95 -43.72
N PRO A 2 -52.19 2.67 -44.04
CA PRO A 2 -52.48 1.57 -43.14
C PRO A 2 -51.49 1.50 -42.01
N ALA A 3 -51.96 1.23 -40.80
CA ALA A 3 -51.16 1.10 -39.57
C ALA A 3 -50.17 -0.07 -39.68
N ARG A 4 -48.93 0.12 -39.30
CA ARG A 4 -47.93 -0.95 -39.17
C ARG A 4 -48.33 -1.92 -38.06
N PRO A 5 -48.25 -3.22 -38.26
CA PRO A 5 -48.46 -4.20 -37.19
C PRO A 5 -47.32 -4.07 -36.17
N GLN A 6 -47.66 -4.04 -34.90
CA GLN A 6 -46.67 -4.13 -33.80
C GLN A 6 -46.11 -5.57 -33.77
N PRO A 7 -44.80 -5.72 -33.58
CA PRO A 7 -44.24 -7.07 -33.40
C PRO A 7 -44.68 -7.59 -32.02
N THR A 8 -45.48 -8.63 -32.02
CA THR A 8 -45.71 -9.43 -30.81
C THR A 8 -44.49 -10.31 -30.59
N ASP A 9 -43.65 -9.92 -29.65
CA ASP A 9 -42.46 -10.66 -29.23
C ASP A 9 -42.95 -11.84 -28.34
N PRO A 10 -42.91 -13.09 -28.82
CA PRO A 10 -43.44 -14.24 -28.07
C PRO A 10 -42.57 -14.65 -26.87
N ILE A 11 -41.43 -13.99 -26.64
CA ILE A 11 -40.48 -14.35 -25.57
C ILE A 11 -40.84 -13.67 -24.24
N MET A 12 -41.60 -12.59 -24.25
CA MET A 12 -41.89 -11.80 -23.03
C MET A 12 -43.04 -12.33 -22.16
N ASN A 13 -43.76 -13.40 -22.61
CA ASN A 13 -44.93 -13.90 -21.88
C ASN A 13 -44.82 -15.40 -21.45
N GLN A 14 -43.63 -15.98 -21.45
CA GLN A 14 -43.49 -17.27 -20.81
C GLN A 14 -43.28 -17.09 -19.32
N PRO A 15 -44.07 -17.76 -18.45
CA PRO A 15 -43.78 -17.75 -17.02
C PRO A 15 -42.40 -18.33 -16.76
N LEU A 16 -41.61 -17.60 -15.97
CA LEU A 16 -40.33 -18.11 -15.50
C LEU A 16 -40.56 -19.44 -14.76
N PRO A 17 -39.72 -20.45 -14.99
CA PRO A 17 -39.78 -21.70 -14.24
C PRO A 17 -39.66 -21.41 -12.73
N PRO A 18 -40.33 -22.23 -11.88
CA PRO A 18 -40.27 -22.02 -10.43
C PRO A 18 -38.81 -22.05 -9.94
N ALA A 19 -38.49 -21.18 -8.96
CA ALA A 19 -37.13 -20.99 -8.45
C ALA A 19 -36.46 -22.32 -7.96
N ALA A 20 -37.22 -23.32 -7.63
CA ALA A 20 -36.73 -24.65 -7.22
C ALA A 20 -36.03 -25.44 -8.33
N ASP A 21 -36.20 -25.06 -9.60
CA ASP A 21 -35.62 -25.76 -10.76
C ASP A 21 -34.26 -25.18 -11.18
N PHE A 22 -33.78 -24.12 -10.51
CA PHE A 22 -32.48 -23.56 -10.80
C PHE A 22 -31.45 -24.10 -9.79
N ALA A 23 -30.50 -24.89 -10.26
CA ALA A 23 -29.32 -25.22 -9.47
C ALA A 23 -28.50 -23.90 -9.23
N PRO A 24 -28.03 -23.64 -8.00
CA PRO A 24 -27.20 -22.47 -7.76
C PRO A 24 -25.96 -22.53 -8.66
N ALA A 25 -25.65 -21.41 -9.30
CA ALA A 25 -24.44 -21.30 -10.12
C ALA A 25 -23.21 -21.54 -9.25
N ALA A 26 -22.36 -22.50 -9.63
CA ALA A 26 -21.10 -22.76 -8.96
C ALA A 26 -20.02 -21.82 -9.52
N LEU A 27 -19.34 -21.08 -8.64
CA LEU A 27 -18.22 -20.21 -8.99
C LEU A 27 -16.92 -20.78 -8.42
N SER A 28 -15.95 -21.04 -9.30
CA SER A 28 -14.58 -21.35 -8.88
C SER A 28 -13.86 -20.07 -8.48
N SER A 29 -13.28 -20.05 -7.28
CA SER A 29 -12.51 -18.90 -6.83
C SER A 29 -11.24 -18.73 -7.67
N ARG A 30 -10.92 -17.50 -8.05
CA ARG A 30 -9.63 -17.14 -8.66
C ARG A 30 -8.52 -17.00 -7.62
N LEU A 31 -8.87 -16.81 -6.34
CA LEU A 31 -7.98 -16.67 -5.21
C LEU A 31 -8.39 -17.64 -4.09
N PRO A 32 -8.26 -18.96 -4.30
CA PRO A 32 -8.79 -19.98 -3.37
C PRO A 32 -8.08 -19.99 -2.01
N LYS A 33 -6.90 -19.39 -1.92
CA LYS A 33 -6.12 -19.28 -0.68
C LYS A 33 -6.42 -18.00 0.13
N VAL A 34 -7.17 -17.05 -0.45
CA VAL A 34 -7.50 -15.78 0.22
C VAL A 34 -8.77 -15.95 1.04
N GLY A 35 -8.63 -15.81 2.35
CA GLY A 35 -9.73 -15.80 3.31
C GLY A 35 -9.97 -14.39 3.89
N THR A 36 -10.65 -14.34 5.05
CA THR A 36 -10.78 -13.10 5.82
C THR A 36 -9.40 -12.63 6.27
N THR A 37 -9.06 -11.38 5.96
CA THR A 37 -7.73 -10.85 6.28
C THR A 37 -7.52 -10.73 7.79
N ILE A 38 -6.27 -10.90 8.24
CA ILE A 38 -5.90 -10.71 9.64
C ILE A 38 -6.31 -9.31 10.15
N PHE A 39 -6.27 -8.30 9.31
CA PHE A 39 -6.70 -6.94 9.64
C PHE A 39 -8.19 -6.88 10.02
N SER A 40 -9.03 -7.57 9.26
CA SER A 40 -10.48 -7.66 9.54
C SER A 40 -10.74 -8.44 10.83
N ILE A 41 -10.05 -9.56 11.03
CA ILE A 41 -10.17 -10.40 12.23
C ILE A 41 -9.78 -9.60 13.48
N MET A 42 -8.60 -8.99 13.47
CA MET A 42 -8.10 -8.24 14.63
C MET A 42 -8.92 -6.98 14.89
N SER A 43 -9.47 -6.34 13.87
CA SER A 43 -10.35 -5.16 14.05
C SER A 43 -11.71 -5.55 14.62
N ALA A 44 -12.29 -6.67 14.19
CA ALA A 44 -13.52 -7.19 14.77
C ALA A 44 -13.34 -7.55 16.26
N LEU A 45 -12.22 -8.22 16.58
CA LEU A 45 -11.89 -8.56 17.96
C LEU A 45 -11.64 -7.31 18.83
N ALA A 46 -10.93 -6.31 18.28
CA ALA A 46 -10.69 -5.05 19.00
C ALA A 46 -12.01 -4.32 19.33
N LEU A 47 -12.95 -4.33 18.38
CA LEU A 47 -14.28 -3.74 18.60
C LEU A 47 -15.07 -4.54 19.67
N GLU A 48 -15.09 -5.87 19.57
CA GLU A 48 -15.76 -6.75 20.54
C GLU A 48 -15.24 -6.56 21.97
N LYS A 49 -13.92 -6.45 22.11
CA LYS A 49 -13.25 -6.32 23.42
C LYS A 49 -13.09 -4.87 23.89
N ASN A 50 -13.59 -3.89 23.12
CA ASN A 50 -13.37 -2.47 23.39
C ASN A 50 -11.88 -2.13 23.60
N ALA A 51 -11.00 -2.77 22.82
CA ALA A 51 -9.56 -2.61 22.88
C ALA A 51 -9.07 -1.42 22.05
N VAL A 52 -7.96 -0.81 22.44
CA VAL A 52 -7.30 0.22 21.64
C VAL A 52 -6.72 -0.43 20.38
N ASN A 53 -7.18 -0.02 19.21
CA ASN A 53 -6.78 -0.65 17.95
C ASN A 53 -5.51 -0.02 17.38
N LEU A 54 -4.35 -0.60 17.70
CA LEU A 54 -3.06 -0.30 17.08
C LEU A 54 -2.70 -1.27 15.93
N GLY A 55 -3.60 -2.19 15.56
CA GLY A 55 -3.40 -3.10 14.44
C GLY A 55 -3.62 -2.42 13.08
N GLN A 56 -4.59 -1.50 12.99
CA GLN A 56 -4.98 -0.83 11.75
C GLN A 56 -4.00 0.26 11.32
N GLY A 57 -3.54 0.15 10.07
CA GLY A 57 -2.58 1.07 9.46
C GLY A 57 -3.21 2.35 8.89
N PHE A 58 -3.98 3.09 9.70
CA PHE A 58 -4.50 4.41 9.36
C PHE A 58 -4.66 5.29 10.61
N PRO A 59 -4.61 6.63 10.43
CA PRO A 59 -4.80 7.58 11.52
C PRO A 59 -6.18 7.52 12.16
N ASP A 60 -6.25 7.83 13.48
CA ASP A 60 -7.50 8.09 14.22
C ASP A 60 -7.72 9.60 14.45
N PHE A 61 -6.93 10.43 13.79
CA PHE A 61 -7.06 11.89 13.73
C PHE A 61 -7.42 12.33 12.31
N ASP A 62 -8.08 13.49 12.22
CA ASP A 62 -8.57 14.03 10.96
C ASP A 62 -7.42 14.59 10.09
N CYS A 63 -7.68 14.71 8.79
CA CYS A 63 -6.82 15.44 7.88
C CYS A 63 -6.92 16.95 8.09
N ASP A 64 -6.01 17.69 7.47
CA ASP A 64 -6.04 19.16 7.50
C ASP A 64 -7.39 19.70 6.97
N PRO A 65 -8.13 20.54 7.76
CA PRO A 65 -9.35 21.19 7.30
C PRO A 65 -9.17 21.97 5.98
N ALA A 66 -8.01 22.59 5.75
CA ALA A 66 -7.74 23.31 4.51
C ALA A 66 -7.79 22.38 3.28
N LEU A 67 -7.42 21.10 3.42
CA LEU A 67 -7.59 20.13 2.33
C LEU A 67 -9.08 19.82 2.08
N ILE A 68 -9.88 19.68 3.15
CA ILE A 68 -11.35 19.49 3.03
C ILE A 68 -11.98 20.67 2.32
N ASP A 69 -11.58 21.90 2.69
CA ASP A 69 -12.12 23.13 2.09
C ASP A 69 -11.82 23.20 0.58
N THR A 70 -10.62 22.79 0.14
CA THR A 70 -10.28 22.78 -1.29
C THR A 70 -11.13 21.78 -2.08
N VAL A 71 -11.44 20.61 -1.52
CA VAL A 71 -12.32 19.60 -2.14
C VAL A 71 -13.76 20.09 -2.16
N THR A 72 -14.24 20.67 -1.07
CA THR A 72 -15.57 21.24 -0.96
C THR A 72 -15.79 22.35 -1.98
N ALA A 73 -14.81 23.25 -2.13
CA ALA A 73 -14.85 24.30 -3.15
C ALA A 73 -14.90 23.73 -4.57
N ALA A 74 -14.19 22.64 -4.86
CA ALA A 74 -14.26 21.96 -6.15
C ALA A 74 -15.66 21.38 -6.43
N MET A 75 -16.27 20.73 -5.43
CA MET A 75 -17.65 20.19 -5.55
C MET A 75 -18.68 21.31 -5.78
N GLN A 76 -18.62 22.38 -5.01
CA GLN A 76 -19.51 23.52 -5.13
C GLN A 76 -19.28 24.31 -6.43
N GLY A 77 -18.04 24.33 -6.92
CA GLY A 77 -17.64 24.93 -8.19
C GLY A 77 -18.06 24.14 -9.43
N GLY A 78 -18.79 23.03 -9.28
CA GLY A 78 -19.34 22.25 -10.39
C GLY A 78 -18.34 21.26 -11.01
N LEU A 79 -17.18 20.99 -10.39
CA LEU A 79 -16.18 20.06 -10.89
C LEU A 79 -16.52 18.60 -10.54
N ASN A 80 -17.72 18.14 -10.97
CA ASN A 80 -18.32 16.85 -10.56
C ASN A 80 -18.44 15.82 -11.69
N GLN A 81 -18.02 16.17 -12.92
CA GLN A 81 -18.08 15.25 -14.05
C GLN A 81 -16.76 14.49 -14.24
N TYR A 82 -16.76 13.48 -15.10
CA TYR A 82 -15.59 12.68 -15.40
C TYR A 82 -14.38 13.55 -15.81
N PRO A 83 -13.22 13.36 -15.17
CA PRO A 83 -12.00 14.00 -15.62
C PRO A 83 -11.36 13.18 -16.76
N PRO A 84 -10.31 13.67 -17.40
CA PRO A 84 -9.47 12.84 -18.29
C PRO A 84 -8.99 11.57 -17.58
N MET A 85 -8.96 10.44 -18.30
CA MET A 85 -8.59 9.13 -17.78
C MET A 85 -7.26 9.13 -16.97
N PRO A 86 -6.17 9.79 -17.41
CA PRO A 86 -4.93 9.83 -16.63
C PRO A 86 -4.99 10.71 -15.37
N GLY A 87 -6.10 11.36 -15.13
CA GLY A 87 -6.27 12.40 -14.11
C GLY A 87 -6.15 13.82 -14.69
N ILE A 88 -6.55 14.82 -13.92
CA ILE A 88 -6.49 16.23 -14.35
C ILE A 88 -5.05 16.72 -14.51
N ALA A 89 -4.80 17.56 -15.51
CA ALA A 89 -3.47 18.10 -15.76
C ALA A 89 -2.86 18.83 -14.55
N PRO A 90 -3.58 19.71 -13.81
CA PRO A 90 -3.01 20.40 -12.67
C PRO A 90 -2.47 19.47 -11.57
N LEU A 91 -3.14 18.32 -11.31
CA LEU A 91 -2.65 17.37 -10.31
C LEU A 91 -1.41 16.62 -10.82
N ARG A 92 -1.41 16.17 -12.07
CA ARG A 92 -0.25 15.51 -12.67
C ARG A 92 0.99 16.43 -12.74
N GLU A 93 0.78 17.71 -13.00
CA GLU A 93 1.83 18.74 -12.98
C GLU A 93 2.35 18.97 -11.55
N ALA A 94 1.48 19.00 -10.55
CA ALA A 94 1.88 19.12 -9.14
C ALA A 94 2.70 17.91 -8.69
N ILE A 95 2.31 16.68 -9.10
CA ILE A 95 3.07 15.45 -8.84
C ILE A 95 4.45 15.53 -9.50
N ALA A 96 4.52 15.90 -10.81
CA ALA A 96 5.78 16.01 -11.54
C ALA A 96 6.74 17.01 -10.88
N ARG A 97 6.21 18.15 -10.42
CA ARG A 97 6.97 19.17 -9.69
C ARG A 97 7.49 18.61 -8.38
N LYS A 98 6.64 17.98 -7.55
CA LYS A 98 7.04 17.35 -6.28
C LYS A 98 8.19 16.37 -6.48
N VAL A 99 8.11 15.49 -7.48
CA VAL A 99 9.15 14.50 -7.78
C VAL A 99 10.44 15.17 -8.23
N ALA A 100 10.35 16.21 -9.07
CA ALA A 100 11.53 16.95 -9.53
C ALA A 100 12.22 17.67 -8.36
N ASP A 101 11.45 18.32 -7.48
CA ASP A 101 11.97 19.07 -6.34
C ASP A 101 12.62 18.19 -5.28
N LEU A 102 12.02 17.01 -5.00
CA LEU A 102 12.50 16.10 -3.95
C LEU A 102 13.61 15.16 -4.43
N TYR A 103 13.50 14.68 -5.67
CA TYR A 103 14.33 13.57 -6.14
C TYR A 103 15.17 13.90 -7.37
N GLY A 104 14.99 15.09 -7.97
CA GLY A 104 15.76 15.53 -9.13
C GLY A 104 15.33 14.88 -10.45
N HIS A 105 14.34 14.00 -10.46
CA HIS A 105 13.85 13.33 -11.67
C HIS A 105 12.67 14.07 -12.29
N LYS A 106 12.69 14.24 -13.62
CA LYS A 106 11.67 15.00 -14.33
C LYS A 106 10.78 14.09 -15.16
N TYR A 107 9.60 13.76 -14.64
CA TYR A 107 8.56 13.08 -15.41
C TYR A 107 7.76 14.07 -16.26
N ASN A 108 7.40 13.65 -17.49
CA ASN A 108 6.43 14.38 -18.29
C ASN A 108 5.02 14.13 -17.73
N PRO A 109 4.32 15.15 -17.19
CA PRO A 109 3.01 14.96 -16.59
C PRO A 109 1.94 14.47 -17.57
N ALA A 110 2.11 14.70 -18.88
CA ALA A 110 1.14 14.27 -19.88
C ALA A 110 1.24 12.78 -20.21
N SER A 111 2.45 12.23 -20.26
CA SER A 111 2.71 10.86 -20.74
C SER A 111 3.23 9.88 -19.70
N GLU A 112 3.71 10.35 -18.52
CA GLU A 112 4.44 9.51 -17.56
C GLU A 112 3.82 9.46 -16.16
N ILE A 113 2.67 10.14 -15.94
CA ILE A 113 1.95 10.15 -14.65
C ILE A 113 0.49 9.83 -14.87
N THR A 114 -0.05 8.94 -14.04
CA THR A 114 -1.49 8.61 -13.97
C THR A 114 -1.97 8.62 -12.53
N VAL A 115 -3.07 9.33 -12.28
CA VAL A 115 -3.77 9.34 -10.99
C VAL A 115 -4.58 8.05 -10.85
N THR A 116 -4.50 7.39 -9.70
CA THR A 116 -5.08 6.07 -9.45
C THR A 116 -6.06 6.09 -8.28
N ALA A 117 -6.96 5.10 -8.23
CA ALA A 117 -7.88 4.90 -7.12
C ALA A 117 -7.15 4.31 -5.89
N GLY A 118 -6.17 5.06 -5.39
CA GLY A 118 -5.21 4.67 -4.38
C GLY A 118 -4.07 3.80 -4.95
N ALA A 119 -3.06 3.57 -4.12
CA ALA A 119 -1.88 2.79 -4.49
C ALA A 119 -2.22 1.33 -4.83
N THR A 120 -3.12 0.68 -4.08
CA THR A 120 -3.50 -0.73 -4.33
C THR A 120 -3.99 -0.97 -5.76
N GLN A 121 -4.81 -0.06 -6.30
CA GLN A 121 -5.27 -0.14 -7.69
C GLN A 121 -4.10 0.14 -8.66
N GLY A 122 -3.22 1.09 -8.33
CA GLY A 122 -2.02 1.37 -9.12
C GLY A 122 -1.11 0.14 -9.23
N LEU A 123 -0.85 -0.53 -8.11
CA LEU A 123 -0.08 -1.78 -8.04
C LEU A 123 -0.70 -2.89 -8.88
N LEU A 124 -2.00 -3.15 -8.68
CA LEU A 124 -2.72 -4.16 -9.46
C LEU A 124 -2.64 -3.87 -10.97
N THR A 125 -2.82 -2.61 -11.36
CA THR A 125 -2.78 -2.21 -12.78
C THR A 125 -1.38 -2.36 -13.37
N ALA A 126 -0.32 -2.01 -12.61
CA ALA A 126 1.07 -2.19 -13.04
C ALA A 126 1.41 -3.68 -13.24
N ILE A 127 0.91 -4.56 -12.37
CA ILE A 127 1.06 -6.01 -12.50
C ILE A 127 0.27 -6.52 -13.71
N LEU A 128 -1.01 -6.18 -13.83
CA LEU A 128 -1.87 -6.67 -14.92
C LEU A 128 -1.39 -6.24 -16.30
N CYS A 129 -0.75 -5.08 -16.44
CA CYS A 129 -0.26 -4.60 -17.75
C CYS A 129 1.10 -5.18 -18.16
N SER A 130 1.81 -5.85 -17.26
CA SER A 130 3.21 -6.26 -17.50
C SER A 130 3.52 -7.72 -17.20
N VAL A 131 2.71 -8.38 -16.38
CA VAL A 131 2.86 -9.79 -16.00
C VAL A 131 1.91 -10.66 -16.80
N HIS A 132 2.42 -11.72 -17.41
CA HIS A 132 1.67 -12.70 -18.20
C HIS A 132 1.62 -14.07 -17.48
N PRO A 133 0.71 -14.97 -17.87
CA PRO A 133 0.66 -16.30 -17.28
C PRO A 133 2.01 -17.04 -17.33
N GLY A 134 2.48 -17.45 -16.15
CA GLY A 134 3.75 -18.15 -15.98
C GLY A 134 4.99 -17.27 -15.76
N ASP A 135 4.87 -15.93 -15.88
CA ASP A 135 5.92 -15.00 -15.49
C ASP A 135 6.16 -15.06 -13.98
N GLU A 136 7.40 -15.00 -13.56
CA GLU A 136 7.79 -14.95 -12.16
C GLU A 136 7.92 -13.49 -11.69
N VAL A 137 7.36 -13.22 -10.50
CA VAL A 137 7.48 -11.91 -9.84
C VAL A 137 8.11 -12.10 -8.47
N ILE A 138 9.29 -11.50 -8.26
CA ILE A 138 9.96 -11.54 -6.97
C ILE A 138 9.28 -10.56 -6.01
N VAL A 139 8.89 -11.07 -4.83
CA VAL A 139 8.29 -10.33 -3.72
C VAL A 139 9.18 -10.47 -2.51
N ILE A 140 9.52 -9.35 -1.88
CA ILE A 140 10.33 -9.33 -0.66
C ILE A 140 9.39 -9.44 0.54
N GLU A 141 9.56 -10.48 1.35
CA GLU A 141 8.75 -10.76 2.55
C GLU A 141 9.50 -10.38 3.85
N PRO A 142 8.74 -9.94 4.89
CA PRO A 142 7.28 -9.84 4.99
C PRO A 142 6.73 -8.79 4.03
N ALA A 143 5.59 -9.02 3.38
CA ALA A 143 5.10 -8.20 2.27
C ALA A 143 3.67 -7.69 2.50
N TYR A 144 3.36 -6.52 1.94
CA TYR A 144 1.98 -6.03 1.90
C TYR A 144 1.08 -7.06 1.19
N ASP A 145 -0.02 -7.42 1.83
CA ASP A 145 -0.91 -8.52 1.49
C ASP A 145 -1.55 -8.47 0.09
N SER A 146 -1.49 -7.32 -0.57
CA SER A 146 -2.03 -7.10 -1.92
C SER A 146 -1.11 -7.61 -3.05
N TYR A 147 0.20 -7.80 -2.81
CA TYR A 147 1.13 -8.10 -3.92
C TYR A 147 0.90 -9.49 -4.49
N VAL A 148 0.90 -10.52 -3.66
CA VAL A 148 0.74 -11.91 -4.11
C VAL A 148 -0.60 -12.15 -4.79
N PRO A 149 -1.76 -11.75 -4.21
CA PRO A 149 -3.04 -11.89 -4.91
C PRO A 149 -3.10 -11.16 -6.26
N ALA A 150 -2.46 -10.00 -6.38
CA ALA A 150 -2.41 -9.28 -7.66
C ALA A 150 -1.60 -10.03 -8.72
N ILE A 151 -0.48 -10.65 -8.33
CA ILE A 151 0.34 -11.50 -9.22
C ILE A 151 -0.46 -12.74 -9.66
N GLU A 152 -1.11 -13.43 -8.72
CA GLU A 152 -1.93 -14.61 -9.03
C GLU A 152 -3.12 -14.25 -9.94
N LEU A 153 -3.76 -13.10 -9.76
CA LEU A 153 -4.83 -12.63 -10.65
C LEU A 153 -4.35 -12.37 -12.09
N ALA A 154 -3.10 -11.95 -12.26
CA ALA A 154 -2.46 -11.80 -13.57
C ALA A 154 -2.02 -13.14 -14.18
N GLY A 155 -2.09 -14.24 -13.42
CA GLY A 155 -1.57 -15.56 -13.82
C GLY A 155 -0.07 -15.73 -13.63
N GLY A 156 0.59 -14.75 -12.97
CA GLY A 156 2.00 -14.81 -12.62
C GLY A 156 2.27 -15.75 -11.43
N VAL A 157 3.53 -16.03 -11.21
CA VAL A 157 4.02 -16.90 -10.13
C VAL A 157 4.81 -16.04 -9.14
N PRO A 158 4.34 -15.87 -7.89
CA PRO A 158 5.09 -15.14 -6.87
C PRO A 158 6.30 -15.97 -6.42
N VAL A 159 7.49 -15.33 -6.41
CA VAL A 159 8.74 -15.87 -5.89
C VAL A 159 9.12 -15.06 -4.67
N CYS A 160 8.91 -15.61 -3.48
CA CYS A 160 9.12 -14.90 -2.22
C CYS A 160 10.58 -15.00 -1.77
N VAL A 161 11.19 -13.85 -1.45
CA VAL A 161 12.52 -13.71 -0.85
C VAL A 161 12.36 -13.06 0.51
N GLN A 162 12.74 -13.76 1.56
CA GLN A 162 12.58 -13.26 2.92
C GLN A 162 13.68 -12.29 3.30
N MET A 163 13.33 -11.18 3.96
CA MET A 163 14.26 -10.28 4.61
C MET A 163 14.94 -10.98 5.79
N GLU A 164 16.18 -10.63 6.03
CA GLU A 164 16.94 -11.11 7.19
C GLU A 164 16.81 -10.13 8.35
N LEU A 165 16.46 -10.64 9.53
CA LEU A 165 16.44 -9.85 10.75
C LEU A 165 17.80 -9.91 11.45
N GLY A 166 18.51 -8.80 11.42
CA GLY A 166 19.81 -8.63 12.09
C GLY A 166 19.77 -7.58 13.20
N PRO A 167 20.92 -7.27 13.82
CA PRO A 167 21.01 -6.27 14.88
C PRO A 167 20.56 -4.86 14.48
N ARG A 168 20.58 -4.55 13.19
CA ARG A 168 20.16 -3.27 12.61
C ARG A 168 18.73 -3.31 12.06
N GLY A 169 17.93 -4.33 12.39
CA GLY A 169 16.59 -4.54 11.86
C GLY A 169 16.56 -5.42 10.62
N TYR A 170 15.47 -5.33 9.90
CA TYR A 170 15.26 -6.09 8.67
C TYR A 170 16.08 -5.53 7.51
N ALA A 171 16.74 -6.41 6.77
CA ALA A 171 17.53 -6.08 5.58
C ALA A 171 17.21 -7.04 4.42
N VAL A 172 17.29 -6.55 3.20
CA VAL A 172 17.09 -7.37 1.99
C VAL A 172 18.37 -8.18 1.73
N PRO A 173 18.31 -9.52 1.63
CA PRO A 173 19.45 -10.36 1.30
C PRO A 173 19.67 -10.33 -0.23
N TRP A 174 20.35 -9.31 -0.74
CA TRP A 174 20.51 -9.07 -2.18
C TRP A 174 21.16 -10.24 -2.92
N GLY A 175 22.04 -10.99 -2.24
CA GLY A 175 22.63 -12.21 -2.80
C GLY A 175 21.60 -13.32 -3.03
N THR A 176 20.71 -13.53 -2.06
CA THR A 176 19.60 -14.49 -2.16
C THR A 176 18.61 -14.04 -3.22
N LEU A 177 18.28 -12.73 -3.28
CA LEU A 177 17.40 -12.17 -4.30
C LEU A 177 18.00 -12.36 -5.71
N ALA A 178 19.30 -12.11 -5.89
CA ALA A 178 19.98 -12.34 -7.15
C ALA A 178 19.94 -13.82 -7.58
N ALA A 179 20.09 -14.75 -6.65
CA ALA A 179 20.02 -16.19 -6.90
C ALA A 179 18.58 -16.66 -7.25
N ALA A 180 17.57 -15.92 -6.84
CA ALA A 180 16.17 -16.20 -7.17
C ALA A 180 15.76 -15.72 -8.58
N VAL A 181 16.59 -14.94 -9.26
CA VAL A 181 16.33 -14.48 -10.64
C VAL A 181 16.50 -15.63 -11.61
N THR A 182 15.48 -15.84 -12.45
CA THR A 182 15.46 -16.83 -13.53
C THR A 182 15.15 -16.19 -14.88
N PRO A 183 15.26 -16.91 -15.99
CA PRO A 183 14.81 -16.41 -17.30
C PRO A 183 13.30 -16.07 -17.36
N LYS A 184 12.49 -16.53 -16.39
CA LYS A 184 11.06 -16.23 -16.27
C LYS A 184 10.80 -15.02 -15.40
N THR A 185 11.80 -14.49 -14.70
CA THR A 185 11.63 -13.34 -13.82
C THR A 185 11.27 -12.12 -14.65
N ARG A 186 10.03 -11.67 -14.50
CA ARG A 186 9.47 -10.52 -15.21
C ARG A 186 9.56 -9.24 -14.40
N MET A 187 9.43 -9.33 -13.07
CA MET A 187 9.30 -8.17 -12.21
C MET A 187 9.87 -8.43 -10.82
N ILE A 188 10.36 -7.37 -10.19
CA ILE A 188 10.71 -7.33 -8.77
C ILE A 188 9.88 -6.22 -8.12
N ILE A 189 9.22 -6.51 -7.00
CA ILE A 189 8.47 -5.53 -6.20
C ILE A 189 9.30 -5.19 -4.97
N ILE A 190 9.60 -3.90 -4.83
CA ILE A 190 10.22 -3.34 -3.62
C ILE A 190 9.25 -2.38 -2.95
N ASN A 191 9.36 -2.24 -1.63
CA ASN A 191 8.60 -1.29 -0.83
C ASN A 191 9.53 -0.56 0.13
N SER A 192 9.59 0.76 0.04
CA SER A 192 10.42 1.59 0.92
C SER A 192 9.81 2.98 1.09
N PRO A 193 9.64 3.45 2.33
CA PRO A 193 9.77 2.75 3.61
C PRO A 193 8.85 1.54 3.70
N HIS A 194 9.32 0.50 4.37
CA HIS A 194 8.77 -0.85 4.26
C HIS A 194 7.65 -1.15 5.26
N ASN A 195 6.50 -1.58 4.78
CA ASN A 195 5.43 -2.15 5.58
C ASN A 195 5.53 -3.69 5.52
N PRO A 196 5.70 -4.41 6.64
CA PRO A 196 5.39 -4.00 8.02
C PRO A 196 6.59 -3.52 8.87
N THR A 197 7.83 -3.65 8.41
CA THR A 197 9.03 -3.66 9.25
C THR A 197 9.51 -2.27 9.70
N GLY A 198 9.11 -1.21 8.99
CA GLY A 198 9.61 0.14 9.23
C GLY A 198 11.04 0.39 8.73
N SER A 199 11.66 -0.59 8.06
CA SER A 199 12.98 -0.41 7.45
C SER A 199 12.92 0.47 6.19
N THR A 200 14.06 1.04 5.81
CA THR A 200 14.21 1.83 4.58
C THR A 200 15.32 1.26 3.72
N LEU A 201 15.19 1.36 2.41
CA LEU A 201 16.26 1.05 1.48
C LEU A 201 17.24 2.22 1.41
N SER A 202 18.53 1.91 1.48
CA SER A 202 19.62 2.85 1.30
C SER A 202 20.01 3.00 -0.18
N LYS A 203 20.86 3.98 -0.46
CA LYS A 203 21.49 4.10 -1.79
C LYS A 203 22.25 2.85 -2.20
N GLN A 204 22.92 2.17 -1.26
CA GLN A 204 23.64 0.92 -1.51
C GLN A 204 22.70 -0.21 -1.89
N ASP A 205 21.52 -0.28 -1.27
CA ASP A 205 20.50 -1.26 -1.61
C ASP A 205 19.99 -1.06 -3.04
N LEU A 206 19.73 0.20 -3.44
CA LEU A 206 19.29 0.49 -4.80
C LEU A 206 20.40 0.27 -5.84
N LEU A 207 21.66 0.48 -5.48
CA LEU A 207 22.79 0.11 -6.35
C LEU A 207 22.90 -1.41 -6.50
N ALA A 208 22.72 -2.20 -5.43
CA ALA A 208 22.68 -3.65 -5.51
C ALA A 208 21.51 -4.14 -6.40
N LEU A 209 20.34 -3.55 -6.27
CA LEU A 209 19.20 -3.84 -7.16
C LEU A 209 19.54 -3.50 -8.62
N ALA A 210 20.19 -2.36 -8.88
CA ALA A 210 20.59 -1.96 -10.22
C ALA A 210 21.54 -2.98 -10.87
N GLU A 211 22.52 -3.51 -10.11
CA GLU A 211 23.41 -4.59 -10.59
C GLU A 211 22.62 -5.85 -10.97
N ILE A 212 21.63 -6.25 -10.15
CA ILE A 212 20.83 -7.45 -10.41
C ILE A 212 20.02 -7.33 -11.71
N VAL A 213 19.43 -6.14 -11.96
CA VAL A 213 18.57 -5.94 -13.14
C VAL A 213 19.31 -5.47 -14.38
N ARG A 214 20.62 -5.18 -14.28
CA ARG A 214 21.44 -4.71 -15.39
C ARG A 214 21.49 -5.74 -16.52
N GLY A 215 21.26 -5.32 -17.75
CA GLY A 215 21.29 -6.18 -18.94
C GLY A 215 20.08 -7.13 -19.04
N THR A 216 19.08 -7.01 -18.14
CA THR A 216 17.86 -7.82 -18.17
C THR A 216 16.66 -7.05 -18.65
N GLY A 217 15.57 -7.76 -18.97
CA GLY A 217 14.25 -7.19 -19.24
C GLY A 217 13.35 -7.06 -18.00
N ILE A 218 13.91 -7.24 -16.80
CA ILE A 218 13.14 -7.21 -15.54
C ILE A 218 12.63 -5.79 -15.28
N LEU A 219 11.33 -5.70 -15.00
CA LEU A 219 10.64 -4.48 -14.59
C LEU A 219 10.63 -4.34 -13.06
N LEU A 220 10.39 -3.15 -12.58
CA LEU A 220 10.28 -2.87 -11.16
C LEU A 220 8.92 -2.27 -10.82
N ILE A 221 8.38 -2.64 -9.66
CA ILE A 221 7.44 -1.83 -8.92
C ILE A 221 8.16 -1.31 -7.69
N SER A 222 8.18 0.02 -7.51
CA SER A 222 8.63 0.67 -6.29
C SER A 222 7.41 1.23 -5.58
N ASP A 223 6.99 0.55 -4.52
CA ASP A 223 5.91 1.02 -3.65
C ASP A 223 6.50 2.01 -2.63
N GLU A 224 6.28 3.30 -2.90
CA GLU A 224 6.82 4.42 -2.12
C GLU A 224 5.71 5.17 -1.36
N VAL A 225 4.62 4.50 -0.98
CA VAL A 225 3.47 5.13 -0.32
C VAL A 225 3.81 5.83 0.99
N TYR A 226 4.93 5.47 1.63
CA TYR A 226 5.44 6.07 2.86
C TYR A 226 6.63 7.02 2.62
N GLU A 227 6.86 7.49 1.39
CA GLU A 227 8.02 8.31 0.99
C GLU A 227 8.33 9.51 1.90
N HIS A 228 7.30 10.08 2.56
CA HIS A 228 7.41 11.21 3.48
C HIS A 228 7.49 10.81 4.97
N MET A 229 7.64 9.54 5.27
CA MET A 229 7.71 9.03 6.64
C MET A 229 9.05 8.32 6.85
N VAL A 230 10.11 9.11 6.91
CA VAL A 230 11.49 8.69 7.18
C VAL A 230 12.03 9.53 8.32
N PHE A 231 12.76 8.93 9.25
CA PHE A 231 13.09 9.51 10.54
C PHE A 231 14.60 9.67 10.77
N ASP A 232 14.95 10.34 11.88
CA ASP A 232 16.33 10.47 12.38
C ASP A 232 17.29 11.13 11.37
N GLY A 233 16.76 12.05 10.54
CA GLY A 233 17.54 12.75 9.53
C GLY A 233 17.89 11.92 8.30
N LEU A 234 17.36 10.68 8.19
CA LEU A 234 17.48 9.89 6.97
C LEU A 234 16.67 10.53 5.85
N ALA A 235 17.14 10.39 4.63
CA ALA A 235 16.39 10.79 3.43
C ALA A 235 15.74 9.56 2.79
N HIS A 236 14.52 9.73 2.26
CA HIS A 236 13.93 8.71 1.40
C HIS A 236 14.76 8.55 0.12
N GLU A 237 15.20 7.33 -0.14
CA GLU A 237 15.92 6.98 -1.37
C GLU A 237 14.93 6.43 -2.40
N SER A 238 14.34 7.33 -3.17
CA SER A 238 13.42 6.96 -4.25
C SER A 238 14.16 6.33 -5.42
N VAL A 239 13.53 5.30 -6.02
CA VAL A 239 14.03 4.66 -7.25
C VAL A 239 14.24 5.67 -8.38
N CYS A 240 13.47 6.75 -8.45
CA CYS A 240 13.62 7.75 -9.49
C CYS A 240 14.92 8.56 -9.41
N ARG A 241 15.67 8.51 -8.28
CA ARG A 241 17.04 9.08 -8.18
C ARG A 241 18.07 8.29 -8.99
N HIS A 242 17.74 7.06 -9.38
CA HIS A 242 18.62 6.12 -10.09
C HIS A 242 18.12 5.94 -11.52
N PRO A 243 18.68 6.63 -12.54
CA PRO A 243 18.14 6.63 -13.91
C PRO A 243 17.98 5.22 -14.50
N GLU A 244 18.88 4.29 -14.18
CA GLU A 244 18.84 2.91 -14.65
C GLU A 244 17.64 2.14 -14.08
N LEU A 245 17.26 2.40 -12.82
CA LEU A 245 16.07 1.81 -12.20
C LEU A 245 14.81 2.55 -12.63
N ALA A 246 14.84 3.89 -12.66
CA ALA A 246 13.71 4.71 -13.09
C ALA A 246 13.23 4.36 -14.51
N ALA A 247 14.16 4.00 -15.40
CA ALA A 247 13.87 3.64 -16.79
C ALA A 247 13.03 2.34 -16.94
N ARG A 248 12.84 1.56 -15.86
CA ARG A 248 12.12 0.29 -15.85
C ARG A 248 11.12 0.15 -14.70
N ALA A 249 10.83 1.23 -13.98
CA ALA A 249 10.04 1.19 -12.77
C ALA A 249 8.65 1.82 -12.93
N PHE A 250 7.66 1.20 -12.30
CA PHE A 250 6.41 1.84 -11.89
C PHE A 250 6.59 2.30 -10.44
N ILE A 251 6.64 3.61 -10.22
CA ILE A 251 6.75 4.21 -8.88
C ILE A 251 5.34 4.55 -8.41
N VAL A 252 4.94 3.97 -7.28
CA VAL A 252 3.59 4.06 -6.75
C VAL A 252 3.59 4.86 -5.46
N SER A 253 2.71 5.84 -5.34
CA SER A 253 2.56 6.67 -4.15
C SER A 253 1.09 6.89 -3.80
N SER A 254 0.81 7.40 -2.58
CA SER A 254 -0.53 7.51 -2.04
C SER A 254 -0.75 8.83 -1.32
N PHE A 255 -1.71 9.62 -1.78
CA PHE A 255 -2.17 10.80 -1.04
C PHE A 255 -2.85 10.44 0.28
N GLY A 256 -3.47 9.25 0.34
CA GLY A 256 -4.09 8.74 1.56
C GLY A 256 -3.12 8.61 2.73
N LYS A 257 -1.85 8.25 2.44
CA LYS A 257 -0.80 8.16 3.45
C LYS A 257 -0.21 9.54 3.77
N THR A 258 0.08 10.33 2.75
CA THR A 258 0.71 11.65 2.89
C THR A 258 -0.19 12.66 3.60
N TYR A 259 -1.51 12.64 3.35
CA TYR A 259 -2.44 13.65 3.84
C TYR A 259 -3.51 13.13 4.79
N HIS A 260 -3.33 11.93 5.36
CA HIS A 260 -4.25 11.30 6.32
C HIS A 260 -5.68 11.10 5.79
N VAL A 261 -5.79 10.81 4.49
CA VAL A 261 -7.07 10.63 3.78
C VAL A 261 -7.17 9.25 3.13
N THR A 262 -6.86 8.21 3.87
CA THR A 262 -6.81 6.82 3.36
C THR A 262 -8.14 6.38 2.73
N GLY A 263 -9.27 6.86 3.26
CA GLY A 263 -10.61 6.58 2.76
C GLY A 263 -10.95 7.27 1.42
N TRP A 264 -10.23 8.31 1.02
CA TRP A 264 -10.48 9.00 -0.26
C TRP A 264 -10.00 8.19 -1.47
N LYS A 265 -9.14 7.21 -1.24
CA LYS A 265 -8.68 6.28 -2.28
C LYS A 265 -8.07 6.97 -3.50
N VAL A 266 -7.14 7.90 -3.28
CA VAL A 266 -6.40 8.58 -4.35
C VAL A 266 -4.89 8.39 -4.17
N GLY A 267 -4.23 8.00 -5.26
CA GLY A 267 -2.78 7.86 -5.38
C GLY A 267 -2.34 8.17 -6.79
N TYR A 268 -1.13 7.83 -7.12
CA TYR A 268 -0.61 7.96 -8.48
C TYR A 268 0.45 6.92 -8.78
N VAL A 269 0.66 6.70 -10.07
CA VAL A 269 1.79 5.94 -10.63
C VAL A 269 2.58 6.85 -11.57
N ALA A 270 3.89 6.86 -11.40
CA ALA A 270 4.84 7.48 -12.32
C ALA A 270 5.72 6.40 -12.96
N ALA A 271 5.91 6.45 -14.27
CA ALA A 271 6.72 5.49 -15.03
C ALA A 271 7.15 6.10 -16.35
N PRO A 272 8.19 5.58 -17.02
CA PRO A 272 8.54 5.96 -18.39
C PRO A 272 7.36 5.85 -19.34
N ALA A 273 7.31 6.73 -20.33
CA ALA A 273 6.16 6.87 -21.25
C ALA A 273 5.73 5.54 -21.91
N ALA A 274 6.67 4.67 -22.27
CA ALA A 274 6.37 3.36 -22.86
C ALA A 274 5.64 2.43 -21.87
N LEU A 275 6.08 2.38 -20.63
CA LEU A 275 5.42 1.59 -19.57
C LEU A 275 4.05 2.20 -19.21
N MET A 276 4.00 3.53 -19.12
CA MET A 276 2.77 4.25 -18.80
C MET A 276 1.71 4.08 -19.91
N ALA A 277 2.10 3.95 -21.16
CA ALA A 277 1.17 3.68 -22.26
C ALA A 277 0.45 2.33 -22.07
N GLU A 278 1.18 1.26 -21.68
CA GLU A 278 0.58 -0.05 -21.40
C GLU A 278 -0.25 -0.01 -20.11
N PHE A 279 0.25 0.66 -19.05
CA PHE A 279 -0.48 0.87 -17.82
C PHE A 279 -1.87 1.50 -18.07
N ARG A 280 -1.92 2.55 -18.90
CA ARG A 280 -3.14 3.28 -19.22
C ARG A 280 -4.17 2.44 -19.97
N LYS A 281 -3.75 1.47 -20.80
CA LYS A 281 -4.68 0.54 -21.48
C LYS A 281 -5.46 -0.30 -20.46
N VAL A 282 -4.81 -0.79 -19.42
CA VAL A 282 -5.46 -1.55 -18.35
C VAL A 282 -6.26 -0.63 -17.44
N HIS A 283 -5.69 0.52 -17.05
CA HIS A 283 -6.35 1.51 -16.20
C HIS A 283 -7.69 1.98 -16.78
N GLN A 284 -7.76 2.19 -18.10
CA GLN A 284 -8.96 2.60 -18.83
C GLN A 284 -10.16 1.68 -18.55
N PHE A 285 -9.94 0.36 -18.41
CA PHE A 285 -11.01 -0.62 -18.25
C PHE A 285 -11.11 -1.19 -16.82
N ASN A 286 -10.10 -0.96 -15.99
CA ASN A 286 -10.11 -1.35 -14.60
C ASN A 286 -10.83 -0.32 -13.71
N VAL A 287 -10.54 0.98 -13.89
CA VAL A 287 -11.08 2.08 -13.08
C VAL A 287 -11.69 3.18 -13.95
N PHE A 288 -11.17 3.36 -15.16
CA PHE A 288 -11.42 4.48 -16.05
C PHE A 288 -10.83 5.78 -15.50
N THR A 289 -11.35 6.32 -14.41
CA THR A 289 -10.91 7.61 -13.85
C THR A 289 -11.17 7.66 -12.33
N VAL A 290 -10.64 8.69 -11.68
CA VAL A 290 -10.70 8.87 -10.23
C VAL A 290 -11.50 10.13 -9.88
N ASN A 291 -12.02 10.20 -8.66
CA ASN A 291 -12.85 11.27 -8.14
C ASN A 291 -12.34 12.68 -8.51
N THR A 292 -13.11 13.40 -9.31
CA THR A 292 -12.73 14.72 -9.88
C THR A 292 -12.55 15.79 -8.81
N PRO A 293 -13.52 16.04 -7.90
CA PRO A 293 -13.38 17.05 -6.85
C PRO A 293 -12.13 16.84 -6.00
N VAL A 294 -11.83 15.59 -5.63
CA VAL A 294 -10.64 15.26 -4.83
C VAL A 294 -9.36 15.57 -5.59
N GLN A 295 -9.29 15.29 -6.89
CA GLN A 295 -8.13 15.64 -7.71
C GLN A 295 -7.90 17.15 -7.75
N HIS A 296 -8.94 17.96 -7.91
CA HIS A 296 -8.84 19.41 -7.89
C HIS A 296 -8.43 19.95 -6.51
N GLY A 297 -9.01 19.40 -5.45
CA GLY A 297 -8.65 19.74 -4.07
C GLY A 297 -7.16 19.47 -3.80
N LEU A 298 -6.69 18.27 -4.14
CA LEU A 298 -5.28 17.87 -3.99
C LEU A 298 -4.35 18.76 -4.83
N ALA A 299 -4.69 19.06 -6.08
CA ALA A 299 -3.89 19.93 -6.94
C ALA A 299 -3.72 21.35 -6.34
N ASN A 300 -4.78 21.88 -5.73
CA ASN A 300 -4.72 23.15 -5.03
C ASN A 300 -3.90 23.06 -3.73
N TYR A 301 -4.13 22.04 -2.93
CA TYR A 301 -3.48 21.85 -1.64
C TYR A 301 -1.97 21.63 -1.79
N MET A 302 -1.54 20.88 -2.81
CA MET A 302 -0.13 20.62 -3.13
C MET A 302 0.67 21.86 -3.58
N ARG A 303 0.02 23.01 -3.78
CA ARG A 303 0.77 24.29 -4.01
C ARG A 303 1.61 24.69 -2.80
N ASN A 304 1.17 24.30 -1.62
CA ASN A 304 1.96 24.44 -0.40
C ASN A 304 2.68 23.10 -0.11
N PRO A 305 4.02 23.03 -0.19
CA PRO A 305 4.76 21.81 0.08
C PRO A 305 4.90 21.48 1.59
N ALA A 306 4.65 22.44 2.48
CA ALA A 306 4.87 22.29 3.91
C ALA A 306 4.20 21.02 4.50
N PRO A 307 2.94 20.66 4.17
CA PRO A 307 2.29 19.50 4.77
C PRO A 307 3.04 18.17 4.56
N TYR A 308 3.67 17.96 3.41
CA TYR A 308 4.44 16.73 3.20
C TYR A 308 5.92 16.88 3.63
N LEU A 309 6.48 18.09 3.66
CA LEU A 309 7.84 18.33 4.13
C LEU A 309 7.94 18.25 5.66
N GLU A 310 6.89 18.60 6.39
CA GLU A 310 6.81 18.53 7.84
C GLU A 310 6.38 17.16 8.38
N LEU A 311 5.88 16.29 7.51
CA LEU A 311 5.36 14.97 7.87
C LEU A 311 6.39 14.07 8.58
N PRO A 312 7.69 14.04 8.18
CA PRO A 312 8.69 13.27 8.91
C PRO A 312 8.78 13.63 10.38
N ALA A 313 8.87 14.93 10.69
CA ALA A 313 8.95 15.41 12.07
C ALA A 313 7.66 15.11 12.87
N PHE A 314 6.50 15.22 12.23
CA PHE A 314 5.22 14.88 12.85
C PHE A 314 5.17 13.41 13.27
N TYR A 315 5.50 12.48 12.39
CA TYR A 315 5.46 11.06 12.71
C TYR A 315 6.62 10.59 13.56
N GLN A 316 7.78 11.22 13.45
CA GLN A 316 8.90 10.94 14.35
C GLN A 316 8.53 11.21 15.81
N ARG A 317 7.88 12.32 16.12
CA ARG A 317 7.41 12.60 17.49
C ARG A 317 6.46 11.52 18.01
N LYS A 318 5.54 11.03 17.18
CA LYS A 318 4.60 9.94 17.55
C LYS A 318 5.33 8.59 17.74
N ARG A 319 6.29 8.28 16.86
CA ARG A 319 7.16 7.12 17.02
C ARG A 319 7.92 7.17 18.33
N ASP A 320 8.55 8.30 18.60
CA ASP A 320 9.39 8.47 19.79
C ASP A 320 8.54 8.39 21.06
N LEU A 321 7.37 9.05 21.10
CA LEU A 321 6.40 8.90 22.19
C LEU A 321 6.07 7.42 22.46
N PHE A 322 5.75 6.64 21.41
CA PHE A 322 5.41 5.24 21.53
C PHE A 322 6.60 4.38 21.99
N ARG A 323 7.79 4.61 21.41
CA ARG A 323 9.03 3.91 21.77
C ARG A 323 9.47 4.19 23.20
N ASP A 324 9.43 5.46 23.62
CA ASP A 324 9.80 5.85 24.98
C ASP A 324 8.87 5.23 26.03
N GLY A 325 7.57 5.13 25.71
CA GLY A 325 6.59 4.49 26.58
C GLY A 325 6.81 2.97 26.74
N LEU A 326 7.41 2.30 25.74
CA LEU A 326 7.74 0.88 25.79
C LEU A 326 9.16 0.58 26.28
N LYS A 327 10.01 1.58 26.46
CA LYS A 327 11.44 1.42 26.76
C LYS A 327 11.73 0.53 27.97
N ASN A 328 10.88 0.58 29.00
CA ASN A 328 11.03 -0.18 30.25
C ASN A 328 10.09 -1.39 30.32
N SER A 329 9.42 -1.72 29.22
CA SER A 329 8.58 -2.92 29.14
C SER A 329 9.43 -4.15 28.80
N ARG A 330 8.81 -5.33 28.81
CA ARG A 330 9.44 -6.57 28.34
C ARG A 330 9.45 -6.74 26.82
N PHE A 331 8.81 -5.81 26.07
CA PHE A 331 8.88 -5.78 24.63
C PHE A 331 10.27 -5.30 24.19
N LYS A 332 10.89 -6.04 23.26
CA LYS A 332 12.12 -5.59 22.62
C LYS A 332 11.77 -4.82 21.34
N LEU A 333 12.04 -3.53 21.35
CA LEU A 333 11.79 -2.64 20.20
C LEU A 333 12.75 -2.97 19.06
N LEU A 334 12.22 -3.24 17.87
CA LEU A 334 13.01 -3.29 16.65
C LEU A 334 13.27 -1.89 16.09
N PRO A 335 14.30 -1.69 15.25
CA PRO A 335 14.50 -0.45 14.51
C PRO A 335 13.25 -0.06 13.70
N SER A 336 12.98 1.25 13.61
CA SER A 336 11.88 1.82 12.83
C SER A 336 12.36 3.12 12.21
N ASP A 337 12.90 3.02 11.00
CA ASP A 337 13.52 4.13 10.26
C ASP A 337 12.48 4.89 9.43
N GLY A 338 11.32 4.27 9.20
CA GLY A 338 10.24 4.87 8.40
C GLY A 338 8.89 4.23 8.65
N THR A 339 7.88 4.64 7.88
CA THR A 339 6.46 4.32 8.02
C THR A 339 5.83 4.89 9.30
N TYR A 340 4.70 4.38 9.72
CA TYR A 340 4.08 4.64 11.03
C TYR A 340 3.86 3.37 11.82
N PHE A 341 4.74 2.37 11.61
CA PHE A 341 4.70 1.08 12.28
C PHE A 341 5.91 0.86 13.17
N GLN A 342 5.65 0.20 14.30
CA GLN A 342 6.67 -0.29 15.20
C GLN A 342 6.51 -1.80 15.36
N CYS A 343 7.50 -2.54 14.90
CA CYS A 343 7.63 -3.96 15.22
C CYS A 343 8.31 -4.15 16.56
N VAL A 344 7.80 -5.09 17.34
CA VAL A 344 8.36 -5.46 18.65
C VAL A 344 8.47 -6.98 18.77
N ASP A 345 9.57 -7.46 19.34
CA ASP A 345 9.75 -8.85 19.74
C ASP A 345 9.15 -9.02 21.14
N TYR A 346 8.24 -10.00 21.29
CA TYR A 346 7.55 -10.32 22.53
C TYR A 346 8.01 -11.63 23.17
N SER A 347 9.03 -12.28 22.66
CA SER A 347 9.51 -13.60 23.09
C SER A 347 9.88 -13.66 24.58
N ALA A 348 10.26 -12.52 25.19
CA ALA A 348 10.49 -12.40 26.63
C ALA A 348 9.19 -12.36 27.47
N ILE A 349 8.02 -12.22 26.82
CA ILE A 349 6.71 -12.08 27.49
C ILE A 349 5.95 -13.40 27.46
N SER A 350 5.90 -14.07 26.30
CA SER A 350 5.04 -15.22 26.07
C SER A 350 5.67 -16.21 25.08
N ALA A 351 5.33 -17.48 25.23
CA ALA A 351 5.65 -18.55 24.29
C ALA A 351 4.52 -18.84 23.29
N LEU A 352 3.43 -18.07 23.31
CA LEU A 352 2.34 -18.17 22.34
C LEU A 352 2.86 -17.82 20.94
N ASN A 353 2.28 -18.42 19.89
CA ASN A 353 2.56 -18.00 18.53
C ASN A 353 2.03 -16.58 18.30
N GLU A 354 2.47 -15.94 17.20
CA GLU A 354 2.17 -14.52 16.94
C GLU A 354 0.67 -14.22 16.83
N ALA A 355 -0.12 -15.13 16.23
CA ALA A 355 -1.57 -14.95 16.09
C ALA A 355 -2.25 -15.07 17.47
N GLU A 356 -1.91 -16.07 18.25
CA GLU A 356 -2.42 -16.26 19.62
C GLU A 356 -2.00 -15.12 20.54
N PHE A 357 -0.75 -14.65 20.43
CA PHE A 357 -0.27 -13.51 21.23
C PHE A 357 -1.00 -12.21 20.84
N SER A 358 -1.24 -11.96 19.57
CA SER A 358 -2.03 -10.80 19.11
C SER A 358 -3.47 -10.84 19.64
N GLN A 359 -4.09 -12.03 19.67
CA GLN A 359 -5.41 -12.22 20.29
C GLN A 359 -5.38 -11.99 21.80
N PHE A 360 -4.38 -12.53 22.51
CA PHE A 360 -4.17 -12.30 23.94
C PHE A 360 -3.99 -10.81 24.25
N LEU A 361 -3.14 -10.10 23.52
CA LEU A 361 -2.97 -8.66 23.68
C LEU A 361 -4.29 -7.91 23.52
N THR A 362 -5.10 -8.32 22.55
CA THR A 362 -6.39 -7.65 22.28
C THR A 362 -7.42 -7.96 23.37
N ALA A 363 -7.56 -9.24 23.76
CA ALA A 363 -8.62 -9.68 24.66
C ALA A 363 -8.32 -9.39 26.13
N GLU A 364 -7.08 -9.60 26.57
CA GLU A 364 -6.71 -9.55 27.99
C GLU A 364 -5.97 -8.25 28.37
N ILE A 365 -5.15 -7.72 27.47
CA ILE A 365 -4.40 -6.48 27.72
C ILE A 365 -5.18 -5.25 27.23
N GLY A 366 -6.02 -5.40 26.20
CA GLY A 366 -6.86 -4.35 25.66
C GLY A 366 -6.17 -3.52 24.56
N VAL A 367 -5.18 -4.08 23.86
CA VAL A 367 -4.49 -3.41 22.73
C VAL A 367 -4.35 -4.37 21.55
N ALA A 368 -4.91 -4.03 20.40
CA ALA A 368 -4.77 -4.85 19.22
C ALA A 368 -3.45 -4.58 18.48
N ALA A 369 -2.82 -5.67 18.06
CA ALA A 369 -1.62 -5.71 17.23
C ALA A 369 -1.86 -6.58 15.98
N ILE A 370 -0.94 -6.55 15.02
CA ILE A 370 -0.94 -7.48 13.89
C ILE A 370 0.27 -8.41 14.00
N PRO A 371 0.09 -9.74 13.91
CA PRO A 371 1.19 -10.69 13.85
C PRO A 371 1.99 -10.49 12.56
N VAL A 372 3.32 -10.45 12.65
CA VAL A 372 4.17 -10.24 11.46
C VAL A 372 4.17 -11.47 10.58
N SER A 373 3.96 -12.66 11.13
CA SER A 373 3.77 -13.91 10.37
C SER A 373 2.66 -13.84 9.32
N ALA A 374 1.65 -12.97 9.51
CA ALA A 374 0.57 -12.79 8.53
C ALA A 374 1.01 -12.10 7.22
N PHE A 375 2.22 -11.56 7.16
CA PHE A 375 2.79 -10.91 5.96
C PHE A 375 3.69 -11.85 5.16
N TYR A 376 3.70 -13.14 5.47
CA TYR A 376 4.47 -14.18 4.75
C TYR A 376 3.53 -15.18 4.08
N GLN A 377 3.90 -15.65 2.90
CA GLN A 377 3.18 -16.74 2.23
C GLN A 377 3.34 -18.08 2.96
N ARG A 378 4.48 -18.28 3.60
CA ARG A 378 4.75 -19.39 4.51
C ARG A 378 5.09 -18.78 5.85
N PRO A 379 4.12 -18.71 6.77
CA PRO A 379 4.33 -18.09 8.06
C PRO A 379 5.51 -18.72 8.80
N GLU A 380 6.46 -17.89 9.17
CA GLU A 380 7.53 -18.24 10.10
C GLU A 380 7.27 -17.48 11.40
N GLU A 381 7.33 -18.21 12.51
CA GLU A 381 7.13 -17.62 13.82
C GLU A 381 8.44 -16.98 14.29
N SER A 382 8.46 -15.65 14.28
CA SER A 382 9.62 -14.85 14.72
C SER A 382 9.45 -14.23 16.11
N GLY A 383 8.26 -14.36 16.70
CA GLY A 383 7.92 -13.73 17.97
C GLY A 383 7.70 -12.21 17.84
N ILE A 384 7.28 -11.74 16.66
CA ILE A 384 7.17 -10.31 16.38
C ILE A 384 5.73 -9.91 16.08
N VAL A 385 5.27 -8.82 16.72
CA VAL A 385 4.02 -8.15 16.37
C VAL A 385 4.27 -6.72 15.95
N ARG A 386 3.35 -6.18 15.13
CA ARG A 386 3.39 -4.82 14.60
C ARG A 386 2.32 -3.96 15.23
N PHE A 387 2.70 -2.79 15.73
CA PHE A 387 1.81 -1.71 16.16
C PHE A 387 1.83 -0.55 15.17
N CYS A 388 0.70 0.15 15.05
CA CYS A 388 0.57 1.40 14.30
C CYS A 388 0.55 2.58 15.28
N PHE A 389 1.52 3.49 15.17
CA PHE A 389 1.57 4.71 15.99
C PHE A 389 0.98 5.95 15.30
N ALA A 390 0.32 5.78 14.14
CA ALA A 390 -0.47 6.84 13.52
C ALA A 390 -1.80 7.05 14.29
N LYS A 391 -1.68 7.48 15.53
CA LYS A 391 -2.81 7.67 16.47
C LYS A 391 -2.67 9.01 17.19
N LYS A 392 -3.78 9.49 17.76
CA LYS A 392 -3.74 10.62 18.70
C LYS A 392 -2.83 10.31 19.88
N ASP A 393 -2.24 11.33 20.48
CA ASP A 393 -1.32 11.13 21.61
C ASP A 393 -2.03 10.48 22.80
N GLU A 394 -3.31 10.84 23.03
CA GLU A 394 -4.16 10.24 24.08
C GLU A 394 -4.40 8.74 23.80
N THR A 395 -4.62 8.35 22.52
CA THR A 395 -4.77 6.95 22.12
C THR A 395 -3.48 6.17 22.37
N LEU A 396 -2.33 6.74 22.03
CA LEU A 396 -1.01 6.13 22.28
C LEU A 396 -0.75 5.97 23.77
N GLN A 397 -1.05 6.99 24.58
CA GLN A 397 -0.87 6.95 26.04
C GLN A 397 -1.76 5.87 26.68
N ALA A 398 -3.03 5.76 26.27
CA ALA A 398 -3.94 4.72 26.75
C ALA A 398 -3.42 3.32 26.38
N ALA A 399 -2.93 3.12 25.14
CA ALA A 399 -2.33 1.86 24.72
C ALA A 399 -1.07 1.52 25.53
N LEU A 400 -0.18 2.49 25.76
CA LEU A 400 1.05 2.30 26.54
C LEU A 400 0.76 1.93 27.99
N GLN A 401 -0.23 2.59 28.61
CA GLN A 401 -0.68 2.23 29.96
C GLN A 401 -1.22 0.78 30.02
N ALA A 402 -1.94 0.33 28.99
CA ALA A 402 -2.40 -1.04 28.92
C ALA A 402 -1.24 -2.02 28.69
N LEU A 403 -0.33 -1.74 27.74
CA LEU A 403 0.82 -2.59 27.41
C LEU A 403 1.83 -2.73 28.56
N SER A 404 1.87 -1.78 29.51
CA SER A 404 2.72 -1.91 30.70
C SER A 404 2.34 -3.07 31.62
N ARG A 405 1.16 -3.70 31.40
CA ARG A 405 0.68 -4.87 32.15
C ARG A 405 1.01 -6.21 31.48
N ALA A 406 1.55 -6.16 30.26
CA ALA A 406 1.86 -7.36 29.47
C ALA A 406 3.15 -8.07 29.91
#